data_de2266e3807f2100024f481948a4d4d2
#
_entry.id   de2266e3807f2100024f481948a4d4d2
#
_cell.length_a   1.000
_cell.length_b   1.000
_cell.length_c   1.000
_cell.angle_alpha   90.00
_cell.angle_beta   90.00
_cell.angle_gamma   90.00
#
_symmetry.space_group_name_H-M   'P 1'
#
loop_
_entity.id
_entity.type
_entity.pdbx_description
1 polymer ?
#
loop_
_entity_poly.entity_id
_entity_poly.type
_entity_poly.pdbx_seq_one_letter_code
_entity_poly.pdbx_strand_id
1 'polypeptide(L)'
;MNNKYLLEISNLGKHYSNENNLKIEIIKNLNFKLMQNTKVAIVGPSGSGKTTFLNIICLLDSEYDGKVYFKNKDISLCSKDETNKIRGLSIGFIHQFFHLIPELTVIENVMLPLLINKNEKKSYEISKKLLLEFGLGERINYKPLKLSGGEQQRVAIARSLINNPDLILADEMTGNLDEDTANNIFKFFINYIEQNKKTLVYVTHNKTYSLLADEIYYFKNKKILLNNE
;
A
#
# COMPACT_ATOMS: atom_id res chain seq x y z
N MET A 1 6.71 3.89 26.64
CA MET A 1 7.25 4.86 25.67
C MET A 1 6.20 5.10 24.60
N ASN A 2 5.70 6.33 24.46
CA ASN A 2 4.70 6.66 23.42
C ASN A 2 5.33 6.46 22.05
N ASN A 3 4.79 5.51 21.31
CA ASN A 3 5.24 5.13 19.97
C ASN A 3 4.85 6.23 18.98
N LYS A 4 5.73 7.18 18.73
CA LYS A 4 5.47 8.33 17.84
C LYS A 4 5.44 7.90 16.38
N TYR A 5 6.29 6.93 15.98
CA TYR A 5 6.44 6.49 14.60
C TYR A 5 5.87 5.10 14.37
N LEU A 6 5.10 4.93 13.28
CA LEU A 6 4.63 3.63 12.80
C LEU A 6 5.73 2.89 12.05
N LEU A 7 6.48 3.64 11.22
CA LEU A 7 7.60 3.12 10.43
C LEU A 7 8.80 4.06 10.62
N GLU A 8 9.97 3.47 10.82
CA GLU A 8 11.24 4.20 10.89
C GLU A 8 12.30 3.46 10.09
N ILE A 9 12.98 4.17 9.21
CA ILE A 9 13.99 3.64 8.30
C ILE A 9 15.26 4.44 8.48
N SER A 10 16.38 3.72 8.62
CA SER A 10 17.71 4.31 8.80
C SER A 10 18.72 3.74 7.82
N ASN A 11 19.36 4.63 7.07
CA ASN A 11 20.45 4.31 6.13
C ASN A 11 20.09 3.22 5.12
N LEU A 12 18.84 3.21 4.61
CA LEU A 12 18.38 2.23 3.64
C LEU A 12 19.18 2.33 2.35
N GLY A 13 19.74 1.21 1.93
CA GLY A 13 20.39 1.00 0.64
C GLY A 13 19.74 -0.16 -0.10
N LYS A 14 19.54 -0.02 -1.41
CA LYS A 14 19.07 -1.11 -2.26
C LYS A 14 19.79 -1.11 -3.60
N HIS A 15 20.24 -2.26 -4.01
CA HIS A 15 20.82 -2.50 -5.33
C HIS A 15 20.24 -3.77 -5.94
N TYR A 16 20.24 -3.82 -7.27
CA TYR A 16 19.97 -5.02 -8.04
C TYR A 16 21.21 -5.40 -8.83
N SER A 17 21.44 -6.67 -9.03
CA SER A 17 22.49 -7.16 -9.95
C SER A 17 21.88 -7.35 -11.33
N ASN A 18 22.55 -6.85 -12.38
CA ASN A 18 22.17 -7.15 -13.75
C ASN A 18 22.79 -8.51 -14.19
N GLU A 19 22.51 -8.93 -15.42
CA GLU A 19 22.99 -10.17 -16.02
C GLU A 19 24.53 -10.29 -16.01
N ASN A 20 25.25 -9.17 -15.99
CA ASN A 20 26.72 -9.09 -15.93
C ASN A 20 27.25 -8.95 -14.50
N ASN A 21 26.45 -9.24 -13.46
CA ASN A 21 26.79 -9.06 -12.05
C ASN A 21 27.16 -7.61 -11.65
N LEU A 22 26.84 -6.61 -12.46
CA LEU A 22 27.05 -5.22 -12.10
C LEU A 22 25.92 -4.75 -11.16
N LYS A 23 26.31 -4.18 -10.02
CA LYS A 23 25.36 -3.65 -9.03
C LYS A 23 24.77 -2.31 -9.52
N ILE A 24 23.48 -2.28 -9.72
CA ILE A 24 22.72 -1.07 -10.01
C ILE A 24 22.09 -0.58 -8.70
N GLU A 25 22.62 0.51 -8.17
CA GLU A 25 22.10 1.13 -6.94
C GLU A 25 20.80 1.88 -7.23
N ILE A 26 19.72 1.53 -6.52
CA ILE A 26 18.39 2.13 -6.66
C ILE A 26 18.09 3.09 -5.52
N ILE A 27 18.48 2.73 -4.29
CA ILE A 27 18.28 3.54 -3.09
C ILE A 27 19.63 3.67 -2.39
N LYS A 28 19.94 4.88 -1.89
CA LYS A 28 21.22 5.18 -1.25
C LYS A 28 21.03 5.99 0.03
N ASN A 29 21.44 5.39 1.18
CA ASN A 29 21.42 6.06 2.48
C ASN A 29 20.13 6.82 2.77
N LEU A 30 18.98 6.19 2.48
CA LEU A 30 17.67 6.79 2.65
C LEU A 30 17.24 6.69 4.12
N ASN A 31 16.80 7.81 4.68
CA ASN A 31 16.17 7.87 6.00
C ASN A 31 14.73 8.33 5.84
N PHE A 32 13.82 7.69 6.57
CA PHE A 32 12.40 8.01 6.48
C PHE A 32 11.71 7.70 7.82
N LYS A 33 10.79 8.55 8.22
CA LYS A 33 9.98 8.35 9.43
C LYS A 33 8.52 8.64 9.12
N LEU A 34 7.64 7.74 9.50
CA LEU A 34 6.20 7.85 9.27
C LEU A 34 5.47 7.85 10.61
N MET A 35 4.76 8.91 10.90
CA MET A 35 3.88 8.96 12.07
C MET A 35 2.58 8.20 11.83
N GLN A 36 1.94 7.76 12.91
CA GLN A 36 0.59 7.18 12.82
C GLN A 36 -0.43 8.24 12.36
N ASN A 37 -1.43 7.80 11.62
CA ASN A 37 -2.53 8.63 11.13
C ASN A 37 -2.09 9.78 10.20
N THR A 38 -0.95 9.63 9.52
CA THR A 38 -0.41 10.59 8.56
C THR A 38 -0.58 10.06 7.14
N LYS A 39 -0.95 10.93 6.21
CA LYS A 39 -0.97 10.66 4.77
C LYS A 39 0.31 11.21 4.14
N VAL A 40 1.08 10.35 3.51
CA VAL A 40 2.34 10.72 2.84
C VAL A 40 2.22 10.44 1.34
N ALA A 41 2.46 11.45 0.52
CA ALA A 41 2.62 11.29 -0.92
C ALA A 41 4.10 11.18 -1.29
N ILE A 42 4.44 10.21 -2.14
CA ILE A 42 5.77 10.07 -2.74
C ILE A 42 5.65 10.38 -4.23
N VAL A 43 6.35 11.41 -4.67
CA VAL A 43 6.39 11.84 -6.06
C VAL A 43 7.81 11.71 -6.62
N GLY A 44 7.93 11.62 -7.93
CA GLY A 44 9.23 11.51 -8.60
C GLY A 44 9.11 10.86 -9.98
N PRO A 45 10.13 10.94 -10.81
CA PRO A 45 10.11 10.40 -12.17
C PRO A 45 9.92 8.89 -12.19
N SER A 46 9.45 8.35 -13.32
CA SER A 46 9.37 6.90 -13.52
C SER A 46 10.77 6.28 -13.40
N GLY A 47 10.85 5.07 -12.85
CA GLY A 47 12.14 4.38 -12.63
C GLY A 47 13.01 4.94 -11.51
N SER A 48 12.56 5.93 -10.72
CA SER A 48 13.38 6.52 -9.65
C SER A 48 13.57 5.61 -8.42
N GLY A 49 12.78 4.53 -8.27
CA GLY A 49 12.87 3.59 -7.14
C GLY A 49 11.66 3.63 -6.20
N LYS A 50 10.58 4.37 -6.52
CA LYS A 50 9.38 4.48 -5.66
C LYS A 50 8.73 3.14 -5.36
N THR A 51 8.48 2.33 -6.39
CA THR A 51 7.91 0.97 -6.23
C THR A 51 8.85 0.06 -5.44
N THR A 52 10.17 0.15 -5.65
CA THR A 52 11.16 -0.58 -4.85
C THR A 52 11.06 -0.19 -3.37
N PHE A 53 10.96 1.10 -3.08
CA PHE A 53 10.77 1.58 -1.72
C PHE A 53 9.46 1.07 -1.11
N LEU A 54 8.34 1.13 -1.86
CA LEU A 54 7.06 0.57 -1.39
C LEU A 54 7.17 -0.94 -1.12
N ASN A 55 7.86 -1.71 -1.95
CA ASN A 55 8.05 -3.15 -1.74
C ASN A 55 8.84 -3.45 -0.46
N ILE A 56 9.85 -2.64 -0.14
CA ILE A 56 10.62 -2.78 1.10
C ILE A 56 9.73 -2.48 2.32
N ILE A 57 9.00 -1.36 2.32
CA ILE A 57 8.14 -1.01 3.45
C ILE A 57 6.88 -1.88 3.55
N CYS A 58 6.48 -2.54 2.45
CA CYS A 58 5.47 -3.60 2.44
C CYS A 58 6.00 -4.94 2.96
N LEU A 59 7.30 -5.03 3.24
CA LEU A 59 7.98 -6.26 3.66
C LEU A 59 7.89 -7.38 2.59
N LEU A 60 7.85 -7.01 1.32
CA LEU A 60 7.93 -7.92 0.17
C LEU A 60 9.38 -8.15 -0.25
N ASP A 61 10.21 -7.12 -0.16
CA ASP A 61 11.65 -7.18 -0.46
C ASP A 61 12.43 -7.08 0.85
N SER A 62 13.20 -8.12 1.17
CA SER A 62 14.02 -8.23 2.37
C SER A 62 15.52 -8.06 2.11
N GLU A 63 15.92 -7.90 0.85
CA GLU A 63 17.32 -7.75 0.46
C GLU A 63 17.70 -6.26 0.37
N TYR A 64 18.03 -5.66 1.48
CA TYR A 64 18.46 -4.26 1.57
C TYR A 64 19.51 -4.06 2.66
N ASP A 65 20.28 -2.99 2.56
CA ASP A 65 21.17 -2.51 3.61
C ASP A 65 20.44 -1.51 4.51
N GLY A 66 20.91 -1.34 5.74
CA GLY A 66 20.29 -0.43 6.72
C GLY A 66 19.27 -1.12 7.62
N LYS A 67 18.37 -0.35 8.24
CA LYS A 67 17.40 -0.85 9.21
C LYS A 67 16.00 -0.35 8.93
N VAL A 68 15.03 -1.23 9.08
CA VAL A 68 13.60 -0.95 8.97
C VAL A 68 12.91 -1.37 10.27
N TYR A 69 12.29 -0.42 10.96
CA TYR A 69 11.50 -0.66 12.16
C TYR A 69 10.02 -0.44 11.86
N PHE A 70 9.20 -1.43 12.17
CA PHE A 70 7.74 -1.31 12.13
C PHE A 70 7.19 -1.45 13.56
N LYS A 71 6.47 -0.45 14.06
CA LYS A 71 6.00 -0.40 15.45
C LYS A 71 7.13 -0.70 16.45
N ASN A 72 8.30 -0.10 16.27
CA ASN A 72 9.54 -0.30 17.05
C ASN A 72 10.14 -1.72 16.96
N LYS A 73 9.60 -2.63 16.19
CA LYS A 73 10.18 -3.93 15.95
C LYS A 73 11.15 -3.85 14.78
N ASP A 74 12.41 -4.25 14.98
CA ASP A 74 13.39 -4.36 13.90
C ASP A 74 13.01 -5.52 12.98
N ILE A 75 12.67 -5.21 11.74
CA ILE A 75 12.19 -6.20 10.77
C ILE A 75 13.31 -7.11 10.30
N SER A 76 14.57 -6.63 10.30
CA SER A 76 15.72 -7.43 9.90
C SER A 76 16.00 -8.62 10.83
N LEU A 77 15.48 -8.56 12.05
CA LEU A 77 15.61 -9.62 13.06
C LEU A 77 14.42 -10.58 13.08
N CYS A 78 13.39 -10.33 12.26
CA CYS A 78 12.20 -11.16 12.21
C CYS A 78 12.41 -12.39 11.32
N SER A 79 11.84 -13.51 11.73
CA SER A 79 11.70 -14.65 10.85
C SER A 79 10.79 -14.35 9.67
N LYS A 80 10.88 -15.16 8.61
CA LYS A 80 10.00 -15.03 7.43
C LYS A 80 8.52 -15.15 7.81
N ASP A 81 8.18 -16.02 8.76
CA ASP A 81 6.80 -16.21 9.22
C ASP A 81 6.29 -15.00 10.01
N GLU A 82 7.14 -14.41 10.86
CA GLU A 82 6.78 -13.18 11.59
C GLU A 82 6.57 -12.01 10.61
N THR A 83 7.46 -11.86 9.63
CA THR A 83 7.35 -10.82 8.58
C THR A 83 6.08 -11.01 7.76
N ASN A 84 5.76 -12.25 7.34
CA ASN A 84 4.53 -12.57 6.63
C ASN A 84 3.28 -12.25 7.46
N LYS A 85 3.32 -12.54 8.77
CA LYS A 85 2.22 -12.22 9.69
C LYS A 85 2.04 -10.72 9.87
N ILE A 86 3.12 -9.96 10.02
CA ILE A 86 3.06 -8.48 10.10
C ILE A 86 2.47 -7.93 8.82
N ARG A 87 2.97 -8.36 7.65
CA ARG A 87 2.45 -7.93 6.34
C ARG A 87 0.98 -8.23 6.19
N GLY A 88 0.55 -9.47 6.47
CA GLY A 88 -0.83 -9.90 6.27
C GLY A 88 -1.85 -9.24 7.20
N LEU A 89 -1.45 -8.83 8.40
CA LEU A 89 -2.36 -8.26 9.40
C LEU A 89 -2.29 -6.74 9.51
N SER A 90 -1.10 -6.16 9.32
CA SER A 90 -0.86 -4.74 9.64
C SER A 90 -0.61 -3.86 8.43
N ILE A 91 -0.43 -4.45 7.23
CA ILE A 91 -0.15 -3.69 6.01
C ILE A 91 -1.16 -4.06 4.93
N GLY A 92 -1.85 -3.05 4.39
CA GLY A 92 -2.66 -3.17 3.18
C GLY A 92 -1.89 -2.62 2.00
N PHE A 93 -1.86 -3.34 0.86
CA PHE A 93 -1.20 -2.86 -0.35
C PHE A 93 -2.18 -2.79 -1.52
N ILE A 94 -2.22 -1.63 -2.18
CA ILE A 94 -3.03 -1.36 -3.36
C ILE A 94 -2.07 -1.14 -4.52
N HIS A 95 -2.10 -2.04 -5.49
CA HIS A 95 -1.27 -1.98 -6.69
C HIS A 95 -1.91 -1.12 -7.78
N GLN A 96 -1.11 -0.69 -8.74
CA GLN A 96 -1.56 -0.03 -9.97
C GLN A 96 -2.51 -0.93 -10.78
N PHE A 97 -2.20 -2.22 -10.88
CA PHE A 97 -3.10 -3.24 -11.43
C PHE A 97 -3.90 -3.87 -10.30
N PHE A 98 -5.15 -4.20 -10.56
CA PHE A 98 -6.10 -4.66 -9.54
C PHE A 98 -5.70 -5.99 -8.87
N HIS A 99 -4.98 -6.85 -9.60
CA HIS A 99 -4.55 -8.19 -9.15
C HIS A 99 -5.69 -8.99 -8.48
N LEU A 100 -6.91 -8.85 -9.01
CA LEU A 100 -8.03 -9.68 -8.57
C LEU A 100 -7.86 -11.08 -9.16
N ILE A 101 -8.25 -12.08 -8.37
CA ILE A 101 -8.25 -13.47 -8.81
C ILE A 101 -9.51 -13.68 -9.66
N PRO A 102 -9.38 -13.94 -10.97
CA PRO A 102 -10.52 -13.94 -11.90
C PRO A 102 -11.48 -15.10 -11.67
N GLU A 103 -11.02 -16.20 -11.06
CA GLU A 103 -11.82 -17.37 -10.70
C GLU A 103 -12.73 -17.13 -9.50
N LEU A 104 -12.36 -16.20 -8.62
CA LEU A 104 -13.11 -15.85 -7.42
C LEU A 104 -14.12 -14.74 -7.70
N THR A 105 -15.23 -14.77 -6.97
CA THR A 105 -16.19 -13.67 -6.94
C THR A 105 -15.61 -12.44 -6.22
N VAL A 106 -16.31 -11.31 -6.30
CA VAL A 106 -15.95 -10.07 -5.61
C VAL A 106 -15.80 -10.32 -4.11
N ILE A 107 -16.79 -10.97 -3.48
CA ILE A 107 -16.73 -11.20 -2.05
C ILE A 107 -15.61 -12.17 -1.66
N GLU A 108 -15.36 -13.21 -2.45
CA GLU A 108 -14.27 -14.17 -2.21
C GLU A 108 -12.88 -13.48 -2.33
N ASN A 109 -12.70 -12.58 -3.32
CA ASN A 109 -11.49 -11.78 -3.42
C ASN A 109 -11.23 -10.94 -2.16
N VAL A 110 -12.27 -10.31 -1.60
CA VAL A 110 -12.16 -9.48 -0.40
C VAL A 110 -12.00 -10.33 0.86
N MET A 111 -12.60 -11.50 0.92
CA MET A 111 -12.47 -12.44 2.05
C MET A 111 -11.07 -13.04 2.17
N LEU A 112 -10.34 -13.19 1.06
CA LEU A 112 -9.11 -13.97 0.98
C LEU A 112 -8.08 -13.63 2.07
N PRO A 113 -7.76 -12.34 2.37
CA PRO A 113 -6.82 -12.01 3.43
C PRO A 113 -7.28 -12.46 4.83
N LEU A 114 -8.59 -12.47 5.10
CA LEU A 114 -9.14 -12.97 6.38
C LEU A 114 -8.95 -14.49 6.48
N LEU A 115 -9.22 -15.23 5.40
CA LEU A 115 -9.09 -16.69 5.36
C LEU A 115 -7.63 -17.11 5.53
N ILE A 116 -6.69 -16.45 4.87
CA ILE A 116 -5.25 -16.71 5.00
C ILE A 116 -4.79 -16.51 6.47
N ASN A 117 -5.34 -15.53 7.17
CA ASN A 117 -5.02 -15.26 8.57
C ASN A 117 -5.88 -16.09 9.56
N LYS A 118 -6.56 -17.16 9.09
CA LYS A 118 -7.38 -18.08 9.89
C LYS A 118 -8.54 -17.40 10.62
N ASN A 119 -9.03 -16.28 10.12
CA ASN A 119 -10.20 -15.59 10.65
C ASN A 119 -11.45 -15.97 9.83
N GLU A 120 -11.78 -17.27 9.80
CA GLU A 120 -12.87 -17.80 8.98
C GLU A 120 -14.25 -17.41 9.50
N LYS A 121 -14.39 -17.37 10.83
CA LYS A 121 -15.66 -17.01 11.47
C LYS A 121 -15.98 -15.55 11.18
N LYS A 122 -17.13 -15.30 10.52
CA LYS A 122 -17.63 -13.97 10.14
C LYS A 122 -16.91 -13.31 8.95
N SER A 123 -15.97 -13.97 8.28
CA SER A 123 -15.26 -13.36 7.11
C SER A 123 -16.24 -12.90 6.04
N TYR A 124 -17.31 -13.64 5.77
CA TYR A 124 -18.36 -13.27 4.81
C TYR A 124 -19.08 -11.98 5.24
N GLU A 125 -19.56 -11.89 6.49
CA GLU A 125 -20.30 -10.73 6.98
C GLU A 125 -19.43 -9.46 7.03
N ILE A 126 -18.17 -9.60 7.45
CA ILE A 126 -17.20 -8.48 7.47
C ILE A 126 -16.95 -8.00 6.05
N SER A 127 -16.71 -8.90 5.11
CA SER A 127 -16.46 -8.56 3.70
C SER A 127 -17.68 -7.96 3.03
N LYS A 128 -18.87 -8.51 3.28
CA LYS A 128 -20.14 -7.99 2.77
C LYS A 128 -20.39 -6.56 3.28
N LYS A 129 -20.17 -6.31 4.56
CA LYS A 129 -20.32 -4.97 5.14
C LYS A 129 -19.39 -3.96 4.46
N LEU A 130 -18.12 -4.31 4.30
CA LEU A 130 -17.13 -3.44 3.65
C LEU A 130 -17.50 -3.20 2.18
N LEU A 131 -17.92 -4.23 1.44
CA LEU A 131 -18.35 -4.08 0.05
C LEU A 131 -19.59 -3.20 -0.11
N LEU A 132 -20.54 -3.25 0.84
CA LEU A 132 -21.68 -2.32 0.87
C LEU A 132 -21.21 -0.88 1.05
N GLU A 133 -20.28 -0.63 1.96
CA GLU A 133 -19.68 0.69 2.20
C GLU A 133 -18.95 1.22 0.93
N PHE A 134 -18.35 0.32 0.14
CA PHE A 134 -17.68 0.64 -1.11
C PHE A 134 -18.64 0.71 -2.32
N GLY A 135 -19.96 0.62 -2.11
CA GLY A 135 -20.97 0.71 -3.17
C GLY A 135 -21.00 -0.51 -4.11
N LEU A 136 -20.55 -1.68 -3.61
CA LEU A 136 -20.44 -2.92 -4.39
C LEU A 136 -21.45 -4.00 -3.96
N GLY A 137 -22.49 -3.63 -3.21
CA GLY A 137 -23.46 -4.58 -2.65
C GLY A 137 -24.15 -5.46 -3.69
N GLU A 138 -24.50 -4.90 -4.85
CA GLU A 138 -25.12 -5.66 -5.96
C GLU A 138 -24.14 -6.48 -6.79
N ARG A 139 -22.83 -6.32 -6.54
CA ARG A 139 -21.74 -6.95 -7.30
C ARG A 139 -21.07 -8.09 -6.56
N ILE A 140 -21.45 -8.36 -5.32
CA ILE A 140 -20.73 -9.29 -4.42
C ILE A 140 -20.51 -10.70 -5.01
N ASN A 141 -21.47 -11.18 -5.82
CA ASN A 141 -21.41 -12.49 -6.46
C ASN A 141 -20.86 -12.43 -7.91
N TYR A 142 -20.46 -11.27 -8.39
CA TYR A 142 -19.89 -11.13 -9.74
C TYR A 142 -18.43 -11.56 -9.73
N LYS A 143 -17.95 -12.04 -10.87
CA LYS A 143 -16.53 -12.25 -11.12
C LYS A 143 -15.89 -10.95 -11.62
N PRO A 144 -14.58 -10.73 -11.37
CA PRO A 144 -13.88 -9.50 -11.77
C PRO A 144 -14.09 -9.09 -13.23
N LEU A 145 -14.13 -10.04 -14.15
CA LEU A 145 -14.32 -9.78 -15.58
C LEU A 145 -15.68 -9.13 -15.95
N LYS A 146 -16.66 -9.18 -15.03
CA LYS A 146 -17.98 -8.55 -15.22
C LYS A 146 -18.06 -7.15 -14.63
N LEU A 147 -16.98 -6.63 -14.08
CA LEU A 147 -16.88 -5.33 -13.43
C LEU A 147 -16.23 -4.30 -14.34
N SER A 148 -16.65 -3.03 -14.22
CA SER A 148 -15.90 -1.91 -14.76
C SER A 148 -14.53 -1.76 -14.07
N GLY A 149 -13.59 -1.06 -14.70
CA GLY A 149 -12.27 -0.79 -14.09
C GLY A 149 -12.37 -0.12 -12.73
N GLY A 150 -13.27 0.83 -12.57
CA GLY A 150 -13.53 1.51 -11.31
C GLY A 150 -14.12 0.60 -10.22
N GLU A 151 -15.02 -0.32 -10.59
CA GLU A 151 -15.53 -1.34 -9.67
C GLU A 151 -14.43 -2.30 -9.25
N GLN A 152 -13.59 -2.78 -10.20
CA GLN A 152 -12.43 -3.63 -9.88
C GLN A 152 -11.46 -2.95 -8.93
N GLN A 153 -11.17 -1.66 -9.13
CA GLN A 153 -10.32 -0.89 -8.22
C GLN A 153 -10.92 -0.80 -6.82
N ARG A 154 -12.21 -0.53 -6.69
CA ARG A 154 -12.89 -0.53 -5.38
C ARG A 154 -12.81 -1.90 -4.69
N VAL A 155 -12.93 -3.00 -5.42
CA VAL A 155 -12.72 -4.35 -4.86
C VAL A 155 -11.27 -4.53 -4.37
N ALA A 156 -10.28 -4.09 -5.14
CA ALA A 156 -8.86 -4.17 -4.76
C ALA A 156 -8.56 -3.34 -3.50
N ILE A 157 -9.14 -2.13 -3.39
CA ILE A 157 -9.06 -1.29 -2.20
C ILE A 157 -9.72 -2.01 -1.01
N ALA A 158 -10.95 -2.48 -1.13
CA ALA A 158 -11.66 -3.19 -0.06
C ALA A 158 -10.85 -4.42 0.43
N ARG A 159 -10.27 -5.20 -0.49
CA ARG A 159 -9.39 -6.32 -0.16
C ARG A 159 -8.18 -5.90 0.66
N SER A 160 -7.55 -4.77 0.33
CA SER A 160 -6.39 -4.27 1.08
C SER A 160 -6.73 -3.80 2.49
N LEU A 161 -7.98 -3.41 2.74
CA LEU A 161 -8.46 -2.83 4.00
C LEU A 161 -9.11 -3.86 4.94
N ILE A 162 -9.42 -5.06 4.46
CA ILE A 162 -10.29 -6.01 5.18
C ILE A 162 -9.73 -6.47 6.52
N ASN A 163 -8.42 -6.58 6.68
CA ASN A 163 -7.75 -6.90 7.94
C ASN A 163 -7.58 -5.69 8.87
N ASN A 164 -8.19 -4.55 8.53
CA ASN A 164 -8.07 -3.30 9.30
C ASN A 164 -6.61 -2.88 9.54
N PRO A 165 -5.76 -2.82 8.49
CA PRO A 165 -4.32 -2.59 8.63
C PRO A 165 -3.99 -1.23 9.28
N ASP A 166 -2.81 -1.16 9.91
CA ASP A 166 -2.28 0.09 10.48
C ASP A 166 -1.64 0.98 9.41
N LEU A 167 -1.02 0.36 8.40
CA LEU A 167 -0.37 1.01 7.27
C LEU A 167 -1.03 0.60 5.96
N ILE A 168 -1.36 1.58 5.15
CA ILE A 168 -1.85 1.35 3.80
C ILE A 168 -0.83 1.93 2.82
N LEU A 169 -0.46 1.13 1.83
CA LEU A 169 0.44 1.50 0.76
C LEU A 169 -0.33 1.48 -0.56
N ALA A 170 -0.14 2.50 -1.40
CA ALA A 170 -0.77 2.55 -2.71
C ALA A 170 0.25 2.97 -3.79
N ASP A 171 0.42 2.13 -4.80
CA ASP A 171 1.29 2.39 -5.93
C ASP A 171 0.46 2.77 -7.16
N GLU A 172 0.39 4.07 -7.48
CA GLU A 172 -0.31 4.63 -8.64
C GLU A 172 -1.72 4.04 -8.85
N MET A 173 -2.48 3.87 -7.76
CA MET A 173 -3.71 3.09 -7.69
C MET A 173 -4.83 3.49 -8.68
N THR A 174 -4.72 4.64 -9.34
CA THR A 174 -5.72 5.13 -10.30
C THR A 174 -5.18 5.26 -11.71
N GLY A 175 -3.93 4.85 -11.96
CA GLY A 175 -3.25 5.07 -13.23
C GLY A 175 -3.86 4.36 -14.45
N ASN A 176 -4.72 3.37 -14.24
CA ASN A 176 -5.37 2.58 -15.30
C ASN A 176 -6.85 2.97 -15.52
N LEU A 177 -7.31 4.08 -14.93
CA LEU A 177 -8.69 4.53 -14.97
C LEU A 177 -8.80 5.83 -15.78
N ASP A 178 -9.98 6.09 -16.33
CA ASP A 178 -10.30 7.41 -16.86
C ASP A 178 -10.28 8.47 -15.74
N GLU A 179 -10.08 9.73 -16.10
CA GLU A 179 -9.83 10.82 -15.15
C GLU A 179 -10.99 11.02 -14.16
N ASP A 180 -12.24 10.95 -14.63
CA ASP A 180 -13.41 11.17 -13.76
C ASP A 180 -13.56 10.03 -12.75
N THR A 181 -13.45 8.78 -13.20
CA THR A 181 -13.48 7.60 -12.34
C THR A 181 -12.31 7.63 -11.34
N ALA A 182 -11.10 7.97 -11.81
CA ALA A 182 -9.91 8.10 -10.97
C ALA A 182 -10.11 9.12 -9.85
N ASN A 183 -10.61 10.32 -10.19
CA ASN A 183 -10.89 11.39 -9.23
C ASN A 183 -11.92 10.98 -8.18
N ASN A 184 -13.01 10.32 -8.61
CA ASN A 184 -14.06 9.88 -7.70
C ASN A 184 -13.55 8.80 -6.73
N ILE A 185 -12.80 7.81 -7.23
CA ILE A 185 -12.24 6.73 -6.41
C ILE A 185 -11.19 7.28 -5.45
N PHE A 186 -10.29 8.17 -5.92
CA PHE A 186 -9.25 8.71 -5.07
C PHE A 186 -9.81 9.56 -3.93
N LYS A 187 -10.78 10.45 -4.22
CA LYS A 187 -11.46 11.24 -3.20
C LYS A 187 -12.19 10.37 -2.18
N PHE A 188 -12.93 9.35 -2.65
CA PHE A 188 -13.59 8.40 -1.77
C PHE A 188 -12.59 7.69 -0.85
N PHE A 189 -11.47 7.23 -1.41
CA PHE A 189 -10.41 6.54 -0.67
C PHE A 189 -9.76 7.44 0.39
N ILE A 190 -9.39 8.67 0.04
CA ILE A 190 -8.80 9.63 0.99
C ILE A 190 -9.79 9.92 2.14
N ASN A 191 -11.06 10.14 1.85
CA ASN A 191 -12.09 10.34 2.87
C ASN A 191 -12.19 9.13 3.81
N TYR A 192 -12.15 7.90 3.26
CA TYR A 192 -12.15 6.69 4.06
C TYR A 192 -10.92 6.61 5.00
N ILE A 193 -9.74 6.95 4.50
CA ILE A 193 -8.48 6.99 5.27
C ILE A 193 -8.60 7.98 6.44
N GLU A 194 -9.11 9.17 6.20
CA GLU A 194 -9.29 10.23 7.21
C GLU A 194 -10.29 9.82 8.29
N GLN A 195 -11.48 9.39 7.89
CA GLN A 195 -12.54 8.97 8.81
C GLN A 195 -12.11 7.81 9.71
N ASN A 196 -11.32 6.87 9.18
CA ASN A 196 -10.85 5.71 9.91
C ASN A 196 -9.47 5.92 10.57
N LYS A 197 -8.90 7.14 10.52
CA LYS A 197 -7.59 7.51 11.11
C LYS A 197 -6.49 6.52 10.71
N LYS A 198 -6.39 6.22 9.41
CA LYS A 198 -5.39 5.29 8.88
C LYS A 198 -4.12 6.02 8.47
N THR A 199 -2.99 5.29 8.55
CA THR A 199 -1.72 5.77 8.01
C THR A 199 -1.61 5.34 6.55
N LEU A 200 -1.30 6.28 5.66
CA LEU A 200 -1.24 6.06 4.23
C LEU A 200 0.09 6.55 3.66
N VAL A 201 0.74 5.70 2.85
CA VAL A 201 1.82 6.12 1.95
C VAL A 201 1.40 5.78 0.52
N TYR A 202 1.39 6.77 -0.36
CA TYR A 202 0.99 6.54 -1.74
C TYR A 202 1.94 7.20 -2.74
N VAL A 203 2.17 6.50 -3.83
CA VAL A 203 2.90 7.01 -4.99
C VAL A 203 1.90 7.59 -5.98
N THR A 204 2.20 8.77 -6.49
CA THR A 204 1.38 9.40 -7.52
C THR A 204 2.21 10.31 -8.43
N HIS A 205 1.82 10.40 -9.70
CA HIS A 205 2.29 11.41 -10.64
C HIS A 205 1.32 12.60 -10.75
N ASN A 206 0.14 12.49 -10.17
CA ASN A 206 -0.88 13.53 -10.20
C ASN A 206 -0.61 14.57 -9.08
N LYS A 207 -0.33 15.82 -9.48
CA LYS A 207 -0.08 16.92 -8.54
C LYS A 207 -1.27 17.20 -7.62
N THR A 208 -2.50 17.13 -8.15
CA THR A 208 -3.71 17.36 -7.36
C THR A 208 -3.85 16.31 -6.25
N TYR A 209 -3.52 15.07 -6.54
CA TYR A 209 -3.56 14.01 -5.52
C TYR A 209 -2.46 14.19 -4.47
N SER A 210 -1.24 14.58 -4.88
CA SER A 210 -0.17 14.79 -3.92
C SER A 210 -0.46 15.88 -2.89
N LEU A 211 -1.25 16.89 -3.26
CA LEU A 211 -1.67 17.97 -2.35
C LEU A 211 -2.70 17.55 -1.28
N LEU A 212 -3.26 16.34 -1.37
CA LEU A 212 -4.14 15.77 -0.34
C LEU A 212 -3.38 15.04 0.78
N ALA A 213 -2.06 14.95 0.67
CA ALA A 213 -1.20 14.41 1.71
C ALA A 213 -0.89 15.45 2.79
N ASP A 214 -0.59 14.96 3.99
CA ASP A 214 -0.08 15.78 5.09
C ASP A 214 1.41 16.11 4.89
N GLU A 215 2.14 15.21 4.21
CA GLU A 215 3.56 15.37 3.85
C GLU A 215 3.81 14.89 2.42
N ILE A 216 4.61 15.63 1.66
CA ILE A 216 5.00 15.28 0.30
C ILE A 216 6.50 15.03 0.26
N TYR A 217 6.90 13.88 -0.25
CA TYR A 217 8.30 13.52 -0.44
C TYR A 217 8.63 13.38 -1.92
N TYR A 218 9.78 13.93 -2.32
CA TYR A 218 10.34 13.75 -3.65
C TYR A 218 11.35 12.60 -3.66
N PHE A 219 11.13 11.62 -4.53
CA PHE A 219 12.12 10.59 -4.80
C PHE A 219 13.06 11.11 -5.91
N LYS A 220 14.25 11.55 -5.52
CA LYS A 220 15.25 12.12 -6.42
C LYS A 220 16.64 11.66 -6.03
N ASN A 221 17.51 11.38 -7.04
CA ASN A 221 18.89 10.98 -6.80
C ASN A 221 19.02 9.81 -5.81
N LYS A 222 18.16 8.78 -5.94
CA LYS A 222 18.15 7.58 -5.09
C LYS A 222 17.83 7.85 -3.60
N LYS A 223 17.27 9.00 -3.28
CA LYS A 223 16.88 9.43 -1.93
C LYS A 223 15.44 9.94 -1.91
N ILE A 224 14.87 9.95 -0.72
CA ILE A 224 13.61 10.63 -0.44
C ILE A 224 13.92 11.94 0.29
N LEU A 225 13.36 13.03 -0.19
CA LEU A 225 13.50 14.35 0.38
C LEU A 225 12.11 14.92 0.67
N LEU A 226 11.90 15.39 1.91
CA LEU A 226 10.66 16.08 2.28
C LEU A 226 10.56 17.37 1.48
N ASN A 227 9.38 17.63 0.92
CA ASN A 227 9.07 18.91 0.31
C ASN A 227 8.82 19.95 1.41
N ASN A 228 9.67 20.93 1.54
CA ASN A 228 9.55 22.03 2.51
C ASN A 228 8.97 23.31 1.87
N GLU A 229 8.37 23.21 0.66
CA GLU A 229 7.75 24.33 -0.04
C GLU A 229 6.22 24.34 0.10
#